data_5bf1b7b8f0d658b02ff6613d8a72d8c3
#
_entry.id   5bf1b7b8f0d658b02ff6613d8a72d8c3
#
_cell.length_a   1.000
_cell.length_b   1.000
_cell.length_c   1.000
_cell.angle_alpha   90.00
_cell.angle_beta   90.00
_cell.angle_gamma   90.00
#
_symmetry.space_group_name_H-M   'P 1'
#
loop_
_entity.id
_entity.type
_entity.pdbx_description
1 polymer ?
#
loop_
_entity_poly.entity_id
_entity_poly.type
_entity_poly.pdbx_seq_one_letter_code
_entity_poly.pdbx_strand_id
1 'polypeptide(L)'
;MKAIKEFLGYLIGGILFVGLIPSIMWFFSGKPSLFPSNTLRIIVGAILVAIGLATSVWSIVYMRYKGNGNPMDAFGHEIAPRTVHLMTDGPYRLSRNPMLTGTFIYLSGICVWLLTWQSFLIFVLFIAIMLVQVRTEEKRLQRDFGEEYEIYRNHVGRFLPLTLFKHKD
;
A
#
# COMPACT_ATOMS: atom_id res chain seq x y z
N MET A 1 21.30 16.64 1.65
CA MET A 1 20.30 16.40 2.70
C MET A 1 18.98 15.80 2.15
N LYS A 2 18.43 16.28 1.01
CA LYS A 2 17.19 15.74 0.40
C LYS A 2 17.32 14.24 0.03
N ALA A 3 18.35 13.86 -0.69
CA ALA A 3 18.58 12.47 -1.11
C ALA A 3 18.73 11.47 0.07
N ILE A 4 19.34 11.91 1.18
CA ILE A 4 19.47 11.07 2.39
C ILE A 4 18.10 10.85 3.04
N LYS A 5 17.26 11.88 3.14
CA LYS A 5 15.89 11.73 3.67
C LYS A 5 15.03 10.83 2.80
N GLU A 6 15.15 10.95 1.48
CA GLU A 6 14.46 10.06 0.53
C GLU A 6 14.91 8.61 0.71
N PHE A 7 16.22 8.36 0.75
CA PHE A 7 16.77 7.03 0.96
C PHE A 7 16.30 6.42 2.29
N LEU A 8 16.38 7.19 3.39
CA LEU A 8 15.90 6.75 4.69
C LEU A 8 14.40 6.43 4.69
N GLY A 9 13.58 7.25 4.00
CA GLY A 9 12.15 6.99 3.85
C GLY A 9 11.89 5.65 3.17
N TYR A 10 12.54 5.35 2.04
CA TYR A 10 12.39 4.06 1.36
C TYR A 10 12.92 2.89 2.19
N LEU A 11 14.03 3.08 2.89
CA LEU A 11 14.61 2.06 3.77
C LEU A 11 13.66 1.72 4.93
N ILE A 12 13.14 2.74 5.61
CA ILE A 12 12.17 2.58 6.71
C ILE A 12 10.90 1.90 6.20
N GLY A 13 10.35 2.36 5.06
CA GLY A 13 9.17 1.74 4.44
C GLY A 13 9.41 0.28 4.07
N GLY A 14 10.55 -0.04 3.45
CA GLY A 14 10.92 -1.41 3.13
C GLY A 14 11.04 -2.29 4.38
N ILE A 15 11.75 -1.82 5.42
CA ILE A 15 11.88 -2.54 6.69
C ILE A 15 10.51 -2.77 7.34
N LEU A 16 9.66 -1.76 7.42
CA LEU A 16 8.35 -1.87 8.04
C LEU A 16 7.40 -2.79 7.26
N PHE A 17 7.19 -2.51 5.98
CA PHE A 17 6.13 -3.16 5.21
C PHE A 17 6.56 -4.52 4.65
N VAL A 18 7.82 -4.70 4.27
CA VAL A 18 8.31 -5.95 3.66
C VAL A 18 9.01 -6.85 4.68
N GLY A 19 9.64 -6.27 5.70
CA GLY A 19 10.35 -6.99 6.74
C GLY A 19 9.51 -7.25 7.99
N LEU A 20 9.17 -6.18 8.70
CA LEU A 20 8.61 -6.27 10.06
C LEU A 20 7.21 -6.90 10.08
N ILE A 21 6.28 -6.42 9.26
CA ILE A 21 4.88 -6.91 9.28
C ILE A 21 4.80 -8.40 8.94
N PRO A 22 5.40 -8.92 7.85
CA PRO A 22 5.44 -10.36 7.59
C PRO A 22 6.13 -11.18 8.69
N SER A 23 7.19 -10.64 9.28
CA SER A 23 7.89 -11.31 10.37
C SER A 23 7.01 -11.43 11.62
N ILE A 24 6.27 -10.38 11.96
CA ILE A 24 5.27 -10.41 13.03
C ILE A 24 4.18 -11.44 12.73
N MET A 25 3.63 -11.44 11.50
CA MET A 25 2.62 -12.42 11.09
C MET A 25 3.14 -13.84 11.24
N TRP A 26 4.34 -14.13 10.77
CA TRP A 26 4.95 -15.45 10.87
C TRP A 26 5.26 -15.86 12.33
N PHE A 27 5.79 -14.93 13.12
CA PHE A 27 6.15 -15.19 14.53
C PHE A 27 4.91 -15.55 15.37
N PHE A 28 3.87 -14.73 15.29
CA PHE A 28 2.62 -14.94 16.04
C PHE A 28 1.78 -16.09 15.49
N SER A 29 2.02 -16.54 14.27
CA SER A 29 1.44 -17.76 13.70
C SER A 29 2.05 -19.06 14.22
N GLY A 30 2.95 -18.98 15.19
CA GLY A 30 3.65 -20.16 15.74
C GLY A 30 4.80 -20.65 14.86
N LYS A 31 5.38 -19.77 14.03
CA LYS A 31 6.51 -20.05 13.13
C LYS A 31 6.25 -21.27 12.24
N PRO A 32 5.15 -21.32 11.48
CA PRO A 32 4.85 -22.45 10.61
C PRO A 32 5.95 -22.63 9.57
N SER A 33 6.01 -23.82 8.97
CA SER A 33 6.95 -24.08 7.87
C SER A 33 6.78 -23.05 6.75
N LEU A 34 7.91 -22.52 6.27
CA LEU A 34 7.95 -21.62 5.12
C LEU A 34 7.56 -22.32 3.82
N PHE A 35 7.58 -23.65 3.81
CA PHE A 35 7.18 -24.48 2.68
C PHE A 35 5.99 -25.38 3.09
N PRO A 36 4.75 -24.87 3.01
CA PRO A 36 3.57 -25.68 3.28
C PRO A 36 3.45 -26.82 2.27
N SER A 37 2.88 -27.96 2.69
CA SER A 37 2.71 -29.13 1.82
C SER A 37 1.67 -28.93 0.70
N ASN A 38 0.79 -27.95 0.83
CA ASN A 38 -0.28 -27.71 -0.16
C ASN A 38 0.23 -26.81 -1.30
N THR A 39 0.44 -27.38 -2.45
CA THR A 39 0.95 -26.71 -3.66
C THR A 39 0.06 -25.55 -4.13
N LEU A 40 -1.28 -25.70 -4.10
CA LEU A 40 -2.21 -24.65 -4.50
C LEU A 40 -2.06 -23.41 -3.60
N ARG A 41 -1.90 -23.61 -2.31
CA ARG A 41 -1.67 -22.54 -1.32
C ARG A 41 -0.38 -21.79 -1.61
N ILE A 42 0.70 -22.49 -1.97
CA ILE A 42 1.97 -21.87 -2.36
C ILE A 42 1.78 -21.03 -3.62
N ILE A 43 1.15 -21.59 -4.66
CA ILE A 43 0.93 -20.91 -5.95
C ILE A 43 0.10 -19.63 -5.74
N VAL A 44 -1.06 -19.75 -5.09
CA VAL A 44 -1.95 -18.58 -4.86
C VAL A 44 -1.27 -17.52 -4.00
N GLY A 45 -0.61 -17.92 -2.92
CA GLY A 45 0.15 -17.01 -2.07
C GLY A 45 1.26 -16.29 -2.83
N ALA A 46 2.05 -17.01 -3.61
CA ALA A 46 3.14 -16.45 -4.41
C ALA A 46 2.62 -15.48 -5.50
N ILE A 47 1.52 -15.79 -6.16
CA ILE A 47 0.90 -14.88 -7.16
C ILE A 47 0.45 -13.59 -6.50
N LEU A 48 -0.26 -13.66 -5.36
CA LEU A 48 -0.71 -12.47 -4.63
C LEU A 48 0.48 -11.63 -4.15
N VAL A 49 1.51 -12.28 -3.62
CA VAL A 49 2.76 -11.60 -3.20
C VAL A 49 3.40 -10.87 -4.39
N ALA A 50 3.54 -11.55 -5.52
CA ALA A 50 4.17 -10.98 -6.71
C ALA A 50 3.37 -9.79 -7.26
N ILE A 51 2.05 -9.92 -7.42
CA ILE A 51 1.16 -8.85 -7.90
C ILE A 51 1.19 -7.66 -6.93
N GLY A 52 1.08 -7.91 -5.64
CA GLY A 52 1.06 -6.85 -4.63
C GLY A 52 2.37 -6.07 -4.58
N LEU A 53 3.51 -6.77 -4.57
CA LEU A 53 4.83 -6.13 -4.62
C LEU A 53 5.05 -5.36 -5.93
N ALA A 54 4.69 -5.93 -7.06
CA ALA A 54 4.80 -5.26 -8.35
C ALA A 54 3.98 -3.96 -8.39
N THR A 55 2.75 -3.98 -7.89
CA THR A 55 1.88 -2.80 -7.80
C THR A 55 2.46 -1.73 -6.87
N SER A 56 2.98 -2.13 -5.71
CA SER A 56 3.61 -1.21 -4.75
C SER A 56 4.87 -0.58 -5.33
N VAL A 57 5.75 -1.37 -5.94
CA VAL A 57 6.99 -0.88 -6.56
C VAL A 57 6.66 0.05 -7.73
N TRP A 58 5.73 -0.32 -8.61
CA TRP A 58 5.28 0.54 -9.70
C TRP A 58 4.80 1.90 -9.19
N SER A 59 4.02 1.91 -8.12
CA SER A 59 3.48 3.14 -7.52
C SER A 59 4.58 4.03 -6.95
N ILE A 60 5.56 3.45 -6.25
CA ILE A 60 6.72 4.16 -5.70
C ILE A 60 7.57 4.77 -6.82
N VAL A 61 7.89 3.96 -7.83
CA VAL A 61 8.69 4.39 -8.98
C VAL A 61 7.99 5.50 -9.74
N TYR A 62 6.68 5.35 -9.98
CA TYR A 62 5.89 6.35 -10.68
C TYR A 62 5.82 7.68 -9.92
N MET A 63 5.58 7.63 -8.59
CA MET A 63 5.57 8.81 -7.75
C MET A 63 6.93 9.53 -7.76
N ARG A 64 8.03 8.79 -7.72
CA ARG A 64 9.37 9.36 -7.76
C ARG A 64 9.65 10.10 -9.08
N TYR A 65 9.32 9.48 -10.21
CA TYR A 65 9.64 10.05 -11.53
C TYR A 65 8.69 11.18 -11.95
N LYS A 66 7.41 11.11 -11.59
CA LYS A 66 6.39 12.09 -12.00
C LYS A 66 6.04 13.08 -10.91
N GLY A 67 6.03 12.66 -9.66
CA GLY A 67 5.61 13.50 -8.53
C GLY A 67 6.73 14.28 -7.85
N ASN A 68 7.99 13.99 -8.17
CA ASN A 68 9.16 14.55 -7.47
C ASN A 68 9.07 14.45 -5.94
N GLY A 69 8.30 13.50 -5.42
CA GLY A 69 8.05 13.27 -4.02
C GLY A 69 8.26 11.82 -3.58
N ASN A 70 8.10 11.59 -2.29
CA ASN A 70 8.21 10.29 -1.66
C ASN A 70 6.88 9.96 -0.96
N PRO A 71 6.36 8.72 -1.05
CA PRO A 71 5.11 8.33 -0.41
C PRO A 71 5.17 8.25 1.12
N MET A 72 6.32 8.52 1.75
CA MET A 72 6.51 8.40 3.18
C MET A 72 6.05 9.65 3.92
N ASP A 73 4.75 9.70 4.14
CA ASP A 73 4.11 10.59 5.12
C ASP A 73 3.50 9.69 6.23
N ALA A 74 3.83 9.94 7.48
CA ALA A 74 3.32 9.16 8.59
C ALA A 74 2.41 10.02 9.47
N PHE A 75 1.12 9.71 9.45
CA PHE A 75 0.09 10.36 10.27
C PHE A 75 0.10 11.89 10.19
N GLY A 76 0.36 12.45 8.98
CA GLY A 76 0.43 13.89 8.75
C GLY A 76 1.80 14.52 8.97
N HIS A 77 2.80 13.74 9.41
CA HIS A 77 4.18 14.20 9.55
C HIS A 77 5.00 13.87 8.32
N GLU A 78 5.66 14.89 7.76
CA GLU A 78 6.54 14.74 6.61
C GLU A 78 7.85 14.05 7.01
N ILE A 79 7.98 12.76 6.62
CA ILE A 79 9.23 12.02 6.80
C ILE A 79 10.15 12.24 5.60
N ALA A 80 9.58 12.44 4.41
CA ALA A 80 10.31 12.71 3.17
C ALA A 80 9.57 13.77 2.34
N PRO A 81 10.26 14.45 1.38
CA PRO A 81 9.65 15.51 0.59
C PRO A 81 8.36 15.07 -0.09
N ARG A 82 7.29 15.83 0.11
CA ARG A 82 5.97 15.58 -0.46
C ARG A 82 5.94 15.87 -1.96
N THR A 83 4.97 15.28 -2.65
CA THR A 83 4.71 15.61 -4.05
C THR A 83 4.25 17.05 -4.20
N VAL A 84 4.76 17.73 -5.23
CA VAL A 84 4.40 19.13 -5.53
C VAL A 84 3.11 19.19 -6.37
N HIS A 85 2.77 18.10 -7.05
CA HIS A 85 1.58 17.99 -7.90
C HIS A 85 0.72 16.82 -7.46
N LEU A 86 -0.60 16.96 -7.63
CA LEU A 86 -1.53 15.86 -7.42
C LEU A 86 -1.27 14.75 -8.45
N MET A 87 -1.09 13.53 -7.95
CA MET A 87 -0.86 12.37 -8.80
C MET A 87 -2.20 11.74 -9.18
N THR A 88 -2.53 11.80 -10.48
CA THR A 88 -3.81 11.28 -11.01
C THR A 88 -3.62 10.24 -12.11
N ASP A 89 -2.38 10.08 -12.61
CA ASP A 89 -2.02 9.22 -13.73
C ASP A 89 -1.37 7.90 -13.31
N GLY A 90 -1.14 7.01 -14.28
CA GLY A 90 -0.48 5.73 -14.08
C GLY A 90 -1.24 4.86 -13.07
N PRO A 91 -0.58 4.33 -12.02
CA PRO A 91 -1.23 3.51 -10.99
C PRO A 91 -2.30 4.29 -10.21
N TYR A 92 -2.20 5.63 -10.15
CA TYR A 92 -3.14 6.51 -9.46
C TYR A 92 -4.47 6.67 -10.20
N ARG A 93 -4.57 6.24 -11.47
CA ARG A 93 -5.86 6.09 -12.17
C ARG A 93 -6.68 4.92 -11.67
N LEU A 94 -6.05 3.91 -11.12
CA LEU A 94 -6.72 2.68 -10.65
C LEU A 94 -7.14 2.81 -9.18
N SER A 95 -6.34 3.48 -8.39
CA SER A 95 -6.55 3.65 -6.96
C SER A 95 -5.92 4.97 -6.50
N ARG A 96 -6.53 5.65 -5.55
CA ARG A 96 -5.92 6.85 -4.92
C ARG A 96 -4.74 6.50 -4.01
N ASN A 97 -4.65 5.23 -3.58
CA ASN A 97 -3.57 4.72 -2.72
C ASN A 97 -2.98 3.42 -3.32
N PRO A 98 -2.42 3.46 -4.54
CA PRO A 98 -2.04 2.24 -5.25
C PRO A 98 -0.89 1.49 -4.56
N MET A 99 0.04 2.19 -3.92
CA MET A 99 1.10 1.58 -3.13
C MET A 99 0.51 0.75 -1.97
N LEU A 100 -0.44 1.31 -1.24
CA LEU A 100 -1.08 0.63 -0.11
C LEU A 100 -2.02 -0.49 -0.58
N THR A 101 -2.69 -0.31 -1.73
CA THR A 101 -3.45 -1.37 -2.39
C THR A 101 -2.56 -2.57 -2.69
N GLY A 102 -1.39 -2.34 -3.28
CA GLY A 102 -0.39 -3.38 -3.51
C GLY A 102 0.08 -4.05 -2.21
N THR A 103 0.29 -3.26 -1.15
CA THR A 103 0.66 -3.79 0.17
C THR A 103 -0.45 -4.69 0.74
N PHE A 104 -1.71 -4.33 0.61
CA PHE A 104 -2.82 -5.19 1.05
C PHE A 104 -2.90 -6.50 0.27
N ILE A 105 -2.72 -6.45 -1.06
CA ILE A 105 -2.67 -7.65 -1.91
C ILE A 105 -1.49 -8.55 -1.49
N TYR A 106 -0.30 -7.97 -1.31
CA TYR A 106 0.88 -8.67 -0.86
C TYR A 106 0.69 -9.36 0.50
N LEU A 107 0.18 -8.63 1.50
CA LEU A 107 -0.05 -9.19 2.84
C LEU A 107 -1.19 -10.22 2.85
N SER A 108 -2.21 -10.09 1.98
CA SER A 108 -3.21 -11.14 1.80
C SER A 108 -2.58 -12.42 1.26
N GLY A 109 -1.58 -12.31 0.37
CA GLY A 109 -0.78 -13.43 -0.09
C GLY A 109 -0.01 -14.10 1.06
N ILE A 110 0.55 -13.33 1.99
CA ILE A 110 1.18 -13.87 3.21
C ILE A 110 0.15 -14.56 4.10
N CYS A 111 -1.07 -14.01 4.25
CA CYS A 111 -2.15 -14.67 4.98
C CYS A 111 -2.52 -16.03 4.38
N VAL A 112 -2.64 -16.10 3.06
CA VAL A 112 -2.89 -17.37 2.34
C VAL A 112 -1.72 -18.32 2.54
N TRP A 113 -0.50 -17.82 2.52
CA TRP A 113 0.71 -18.63 2.74
C TRP A 113 0.76 -19.21 4.13
N LEU A 114 0.51 -18.41 5.17
CA LEU A 114 0.55 -18.84 6.57
C LEU A 114 -0.70 -19.64 6.96
N LEU A 115 -1.88 -19.24 6.45
CA LEU A 115 -3.21 -19.80 6.69
C LEU A 115 -3.51 -20.02 8.18
N THR A 116 -3.28 -18.99 8.98
CA THR A 116 -3.50 -19.01 10.43
C THR A 116 -4.43 -17.87 10.83
N TRP A 117 -5.20 -18.08 11.88
CA TRP A 117 -6.06 -17.05 12.46
C TRP A 117 -5.28 -15.81 12.93
N GLN A 118 -4.11 -16.03 13.49
CA GLN A 118 -3.24 -14.95 13.98
C GLN A 118 -2.76 -14.05 12.84
N SER A 119 -2.34 -14.63 11.70
CA SER A 119 -1.93 -13.84 10.53
C SER A 119 -3.08 -13.01 9.98
N PHE A 120 -4.30 -13.56 9.94
CA PHE A 120 -5.49 -12.84 9.54
C PHE A 120 -5.82 -11.67 10.48
N LEU A 121 -5.76 -11.89 11.80
CA LEU A 121 -6.01 -10.84 12.79
C LEU A 121 -5.00 -9.68 12.64
N ILE A 122 -3.71 -10.01 12.51
CA ILE A 122 -2.65 -8.99 12.32
C ILE A 122 -2.89 -8.21 11.02
N PHE A 123 -3.30 -8.89 9.95
CA PHE A 123 -3.62 -8.24 8.69
C PHE A 123 -4.81 -7.27 8.82
N VAL A 124 -5.88 -7.69 9.50
CA VAL A 124 -7.05 -6.82 9.76
C VAL A 124 -6.67 -5.60 10.60
N LEU A 125 -5.87 -5.78 11.64
CA LEU A 125 -5.35 -4.68 12.46
C LEU A 125 -4.49 -3.73 11.63
N PHE A 126 -3.64 -4.26 10.77
CA PHE A 126 -2.84 -3.45 9.86
C PHE A 126 -3.72 -2.62 8.92
N ILE A 127 -4.75 -3.23 8.30
CA ILE A 127 -5.72 -2.49 7.47
C ILE A 127 -6.36 -1.36 8.29
N ALA A 128 -6.82 -1.62 9.51
CA ALA A 128 -7.46 -0.62 10.35
C ALA A 128 -6.54 0.58 10.63
N ILE A 129 -5.27 0.33 10.96
CA ILE A 129 -4.26 1.39 11.17
C ILE A 129 -4.04 2.19 9.89
N MET A 130 -3.89 1.51 8.75
CA MET A 130 -3.67 2.17 7.46
C MET A 130 -4.89 2.97 6.98
N LEU A 131 -6.11 2.57 7.33
CA LEU A 131 -7.31 3.36 7.05
C LEU A 131 -7.30 4.71 7.78
N VAL A 132 -6.78 4.76 9.01
CA VAL A 132 -6.61 6.03 9.75
C VAL A 132 -5.55 6.90 9.05
N GLN A 133 -4.42 6.30 8.66
CA GLN A 133 -3.36 6.99 7.93
C GLN A 133 -3.89 7.60 6.63
N VAL A 134 -4.58 6.82 5.81
CA VAL A 134 -5.14 7.27 4.53
C VAL A 134 -6.14 8.40 4.72
N ARG A 135 -7.01 8.34 5.75
CA ARG A 135 -7.95 9.43 6.04
C ARG A 135 -7.23 10.73 6.37
N THR A 136 -6.12 10.65 7.09
CA THR A 136 -5.29 11.81 7.44
C THR A 136 -4.65 12.40 6.19
N GLU A 137 -4.13 11.56 5.31
CA GLU A 137 -3.54 11.97 4.04
C GLU A 137 -4.58 12.57 3.09
N GLU A 138 -5.76 11.96 2.95
CA GLU A 138 -6.85 12.51 2.13
C GLU A 138 -7.31 13.90 2.61
N LYS A 139 -7.39 14.12 3.92
CA LYS A 139 -7.68 15.44 4.49
C LYS A 139 -6.61 16.47 4.15
N ARG A 140 -5.35 16.05 4.13
CA ARG A 140 -4.24 16.90 3.72
C ARG A 140 -4.33 17.23 2.23
N LEU A 141 -4.49 16.21 1.36
CA LEU A 141 -4.62 16.42 -0.08
C LEU A 141 -5.79 17.34 -0.44
N GLN A 142 -6.91 17.23 0.29
CA GLN A 142 -8.04 18.14 0.13
C GLN A 142 -7.68 19.59 0.50
N ARG A 143 -6.84 19.82 1.50
CA ARG A 143 -6.38 21.17 1.87
C ARG A 143 -5.36 21.74 0.88
N ASP A 144 -4.46 20.88 0.41
CA ASP A 144 -3.33 21.28 -0.43
C ASP A 144 -3.75 21.51 -1.90
N PHE A 145 -4.71 20.71 -2.41
CA PHE A 145 -5.14 20.70 -3.83
C PHE A 145 -6.63 21.08 -4.05
N GLY A 146 -7.41 21.25 -2.99
CA GLY A 146 -8.77 21.78 -3.05
C GLY A 146 -9.70 21.05 -4.05
N GLU A 147 -10.21 21.82 -5.01
CA GLU A 147 -11.16 21.35 -6.04
C GLU A 147 -10.55 20.26 -6.94
N GLU A 148 -9.27 20.38 -7.29
CA GLU A 148 -8.58 19.38 -8.12
C GLU A 148 -8.62 17.99 -7.46
N TYR A 149 -8.36 17.93 -6.15
CA TYR A 149 -8.46 16.67 -5.41
C TYR A 149 -9.91 16.16 -5.31
N GLU A 150 -10.89 17.04 -5.20
CA GLU A 150 -12.30 16.64 -5.14
C GLU A 150 -12.77 16.01 -6.44
N ILE A 151 -12.43 16.60 -7.59
CA ILE A 151 -12.68 16.02 -8.90
C ILE A 151 -12.04 14.64 -9.02
N TYR A 152 -10.78 14.52 -8.66
CA TYR A 152 -10.04 13.25 -8.67
C TYR A 152 -10.71 12.20 -7.77
N ARG A 153 -11.09 12.56 -6.55
CA ARG A 153 -11.74 11.68 -5.59
C ARG A 153 -13.08 11.13 -6.08
N ASN A 154 -13.82 11.91 -6.87
CA ASN A 154 -15.10 11.50 -7.42
C ASN A 154 -14.95 10.50 -8.59
N HIS A 155 -13.79 10.43 -9.23
CA HIS A 155 -13.52 9.54 -10.37
C HIS A 155 -12.73 8.30 -10.00
N VAL A 156 -11.90 8.35 -8.95
CA VAL A 156 -11.00 7.25 -8.58
C VAL A 156 -11.30 6.77 -7.16
N GLY A 157 -11.44 5.47 -6.99
CA GLY A 157 -11.68 4.85 -5.68
C GLY A 157 -10.45 4.89 -4.77
N ARG A 158 -10.69 4.74 -3.46
CA ARG A 158 -9.62 4.76 -2.45
C ARG A 158 -8.63 3.62 -2.64
N PHE A 159 -9.11 2.40 -2.86
CA PHE A 159 -8.30 1.19 -3.05
C PHE A 159 -8.67 0.40 -4.30
N LEU A 160 -9.94 0.47 -4.73
CA LEU A 160 -10.43 -0.22 -5.91
C LEU A 160 -10.88 0.79 -6.96
N PRO A 161 -10.76 0.47 -8.25
CA PRO A 161 -11.28 1.31 -9.32
C PRO A 161 -12.80 1.52 -9.16
N LEU A 162 -13.27 2.76 -9.17
CA LEU A 162 -14.72 3.05 -9.12
C LEU A 162 -15.46 2.53 -10.35
N THR A 163 -14.77 2.34 -11.46
CA THR A 163 -15.32 1.74 -12.68
C THR A 163 -15.87 0.33 -12.48
N LEU A 164 -15.39 -0.39 -11.44
CA LEU A 164 -15.92 -1.70 -11.08
C LEU A 164 -17.33 -1.63 -10.45
N PHE A 165 -17.75 -0.45 -9.97
CA PHE A 165 -18.99 -0.24 -9.25
C PHE A 165 -19.98 0.66 -10.00
N LYS A 166 -19.57 1.32 -11.09
CA LYS A 166 -20.49 2.04 -11.98
C LYS A 166 -21.11 1.01 -12.94
N HIS A 167 -22.36 0.64 -12.68
CA HIS A 167 -23.20 0.10 -13.75
C HIS A 167 -23.20 1.12 -14.90
N LYS A 168 -22.97 0.65 -16.11
CA LYS A 168 -23.27 1.42 -17.33
C LYS A 168 -24.80 1.54 -17.37
N ASP A 169 -25.31 2.69 -16.99
CA ASP A 169 -26.63 3.12 -17.41
C ASP A 169 -26.58 3.47 -18.90
#